data_ed7a6d89697c385554e82eeeda247825
#
_entry.id   ed7a6d89697c385554e82eeeda247825
#
_cell.length_a   1.000
_cell.length_b   1.000
_cell.length_c   1.000
_cell.angle_alpha   90.00
_cell.angle_beta   90.00
_cell.angle_gamma   90.00
#
_symmetry.space_group_name_H-M   'P 1'
#
loop_
_entity.id
_entity.type
_entity.pdbx_description
1 polymer ?
#
loop_
_entity_poly.entity_id
_entity_poly.type
_entity_poly.pdbx_seq_one_letter_code
_entity_poly.pdbx_strand_id
1 'polypeptide(L)'
;AHELAHQRGIASEQECNFLAIAASLACGDPVYRYSGALMGYIHLGNALYRADRERWEKLRSELPEEVLADLRYHSAYWSQFEGLTATVSKSIYDTALRSYGQSDGIQSYGTVVDLLIAYY
;
A
#
# COMPACT_ATOMS: atom_id res chain seq x y z
N ALA A 1 10.14 -5.50 5.75
CA ALA A 1 9.29 -6.70 5.55
C ALA A 1 9.00 -6.94 4.06
N HIS A 2 8.60 -5.93 3.31
CA HIS A 2 8.27 -6.04 1.87
C HIS A 2 9.41 -6.68 1.06
N GLU A 3 10.61 -6.10 1.09
CA GLU A 3 11.79 -6.62 0.37
C GLU A 3 12.19 -8.05 0.82
N LEU A 4 11.93 -8.39 2.09
CA LEU A 4 12.17 -9.75 2.56
C LEU A 4 11.20 -10.77 1.95
N ALA A 5 9.98 -10.35 1.60
CA ALA A 5 9.04 -11.21 0.89
C ALA A 5 9.54 -11.50 -0.53
N HIS A 6 10.06 -10.49 -1.23
CA HIS A 6 10.72 -10.70 -2.53
C HIS A 6 11.91 -11.67 -2.44
N GLN A 7 12.76 -11.53 -1.42
CA GLN A 7 13.88 -12.46 -1.19
C GLN A 7 13.43 -13.90 -0.88
N ARG A 8 12.18 -14.09 -0.44
CA ARG A 8 11.57 -15.41 -0.23
C ARG A 8 10.87 -15.96 -1.47
N GLY A 9 11.01 -15.29 -2.62
CA GLY A 9 10.49 -15.74 -3.90
C GLY A 9 9.08 -15.26 -4.25
N ILE A 10 8.52 -14.30 -3.49
CA ILE A 10 7.22 -13.71 -3.81
C ILE A 10 7.44 -12.58 -4.80
N ALA A 11 6.94 -12.75 -6.03
CA ALA A 11 7.12 -11.78 -7.10
C ALA A 11 6.05 -10.67 -7.08
N SER A 12 4.86 -10.96 -6.51
CA SER A 12 3.74 -10.03 -6.49
C SER A 12 3.96 -8.90 -5.50
N GLU A 13 4.02 -7.66 -5.99
CA GLU A 13 4.09 -6.44 -5.19
C GLU A 13 2.95 -6.35 -4.16
N GLN A 14 1.74 -6.77 -4.57
CA GLN A 14 0.56 -6.71 -3.72
C GLN A 14 0.61 -7.72 -2.57
N GLU A 15 1.10 -8.92 -2.84
CA GLU A 15 1.33 -9.93 -1.81
C GLU A 15 2.46 -9.49 -0.86
N CYS A 16 3.53 -8.89 -1.38
CA CYS A 16 4.61 -8.34 -0.58
C CYS A 16 4.12 -7.20 0.32
N ASN A 17 3.27 -6.31 -0.19
CA ASN A 17 2.62 -5.27 0.61
C ASN A 17 1.73 -5.84 1.70
N PHE A 18 0.89 -6.82 1.37
CA PHE A 18 0.06 -7.51 2.35
C PHE A 18 0.89 -8.16 3.46
N LEU A 19 1.92 -8.92 3.09
CA LEU A 19 2.81 -9.58 4.05
C LEU A 19 3.57 -8.59 4.92
N ALA A 20 3.99 -7.46 4.34
CA ALA A 20 4.65 -6.40 5.10
C ALA A 20 3.72 -5.81 6.16
N ILE A 21 2.46 -5.53 5.79
CA ILE A 21 1.44 -5.01 6.71
C ILE A 21 1.15 -6.05 7.80
N ALA A 22 0.84 -7.28 7.43
CA ALA A 22 0.48 -8.34 8.37
C ALA A 22 1.63 -8.66 9.36
N ALA A 23 2.86 -8.79 8.86
CA ALA A 23 4.03 -9.03 9.70
C ALA A 23 4.31 -7.85 10.65
N SER A 24 4.15 -6.62 10.19
CA SER A 24 4.34 -5.42 11.01
C SER A 24 3.28 -5.32 12.11
N LEU A 25 2.02 -5.62 11.80
CA LEU A 25 0.94 -5.64 12.81
C LEU A 25 1.12 -6.75 13.84
N ALA A 26 1.67 -7.89 13.44
CA ALA A 26 1.98 -9.02 14.34
C ALA A 26 3.26 -8.81 15.16
N CYS A 27 4.10 -7.83 14.81
CA CYS A 27 5.34 -7.53 15.51
C CYS A 27 5.06 -6.98 16.92
N GLY A 28 5.89 -7.34 17.90
CA GLY A 28 5.79 -6.81 19.26
C GLY A 28 6.25 -5.35 19.41
N ASP A 29 6.96 -4.82 18.42
CA ASP A 29 7.47 -3.46 18.45
C ASP A 29 6.39 -2.45 18.02
N PRO A 30 6.09 -1.41 18.85
CA PRO A 30 5.02 -0.45 18.55
C PRO A 30 5.29 0.40 17.30
N VAL A 31 6.55 0.67 16.97
CA VAL A 31 6.91 1.46 15.77
C VAL A 31 6.56 0.69 14.50
N TYR A 32 6.91 -0.60 14.45
CA TYR A 32 6.53 -1.45 13.32
C TYR A 32 5.02 -1.64 13.22
N ARG A 33 4.34 -1.82 14.34
CA ARG A 33 2.88 -1.94 14.37
C ARG A 33 2.20 -0.67 13.85
N TYR A 34 2.67 0.50 14.28
CA TYR A 34 2.17 1.78 13.77
C TYR A 34 2.40 1.92 12.26
N SER A 35 3.61 1.61 11.78
CA SER A 35 3.94 1.66 10.36
C SER A 35 3.06 0.73 9.53
N GLY A 36 2.83 -0.50 10.01
CA GLY A 36 1.92 -1.45 9.37
C GLY A 36 0.48 -0.96 9.32
N ALA A 37 -0.01 -0.40 10.42
CA ALA A 37 -1.36 0.18 10.49
C ALA A 37 -1.52 1.38 9.53
N LEU A 38 -0.51 2.26 9.46
CA LEU A 38 -0.52 3.41 8.55
C LEU A 38 -0.55 2.97 7.08
N MET A 39 0.27 1.98 6.71
CA MET A 39 0.27 1.42 5.36
C MET A 39 -1.06 0.73 5.03
N GLY A 40 -1.61 -0.05 5.95
CA GLY A 40 -2.94 -0.66 5.80
C GLY A 40 -4.02 0.41 5.60
N TYR A 41 -3.99 1.47 6.41
CA TYR A 41 -4.90 2.61 6.27
C TYR A 41 -4.80 3.28 4.89
N ILE A 42 -3.58 3.46 4.35
CA ILE A 42 -3.39 4.06 3.02
C ILE A 42 -4.05 3.20 1.93
N HIS A 43 -3.82 1.89 1.94
CA HIS A 43 -4.40 0.99 0.94
C HIS A 43 -5.93 0.90 1.06
N LEU A 44 -6.43 0.60 2.25
CA LEU A 44 -7.87 0.46 2.52
C LEU A 44 -8.60 1.80 2.37
N GLY A 45 -7.99 2.90 2.84
CA GLY A 45 -8.55 4.25 2.71
C GLY A 45 -8.69 4.69 1.27
N ASN A 46 -7.72 4.39 0.40
CA ASN A 46 -7.81 4.68 -1.03
C ASN A 46 -8.94 3.86 -1.71
N ALA A 47 -9.15 2.62 -1.31
CA ALA A 47 -10.25 1.79 -1.80
C ALA A 47 -11.59 2.34 -1.30
N LEU A 48 -11.70 2.66 -0.01
CA LEU A 48 -12.91 3.23 0.58
C LEU A 48 -13.28 4.58 -0.04
N TYR A 49 -12.30 5.46 -0.29
CA TYR A 49 -12.53 6.76 -0.94
C TYR A 49 -13.22 6.60 -2.31
N ARG A 50 -12.88 5.55 -3.06
CA ARG A 50 -13.48 5.25 -4.37
C ARG A 50 -14.86 4.61 -4.24
N ALA A 51 -15.07 3.80 -3.21
CA ALA A 51 -16.31 3.06 -3.00
C ALA A 51 -17.38 3.88 -2.25
N ASP A 52 -16.96 4.61 -1.22
CA ASP A 52 -17.85 5.38 -0.34
C ASP A 52 -17.11 6.57 0.25
N ARG A 53 -17.20 7.70 -0.43
CA ARG A 53 -16.51 8.93 -0.05
C ARG A 53 -16.99 9.49 1.29
N GLU A 54 -18.28 9.40 1.57
CA GLU A 54 -18.86 9.93 2.81
C GLU A 54 -18.32 9.19 4.04
N ARG A 55 -18.29 7.85 3.97
CA ARG A 55 -17.67 7.03 5.02
C ARG A 55 -16.17 7.32 5.18
N TRP A 56 -15.46 7.50 4.07
CA TRP A 56 -14.05 7.84 4.12
C TRP A 56 -13.82 9.19 4.82
N GLU A 57 -14.60 10.23 4.49
CA GLU A 57 -14.50 11.55 5.11
C GLU A 57 -14.79 11.48 6.61
N LYS A 58 -15.80 10.71 7.00
CA LYS A 58 -16.12 10.47 8.41
C LYS A 58 -14.97 9.81 9.16
N LEU A 59 -14.47 8.67 8.68
CA LEU A 59 -13.33 7.98 9.30
C LEU A 59 -12.07 8.84 9.37
N ARG A 60 -11.82 9.63 8.31
CA ARG A 60 -10.67 10.53 8.29
C ARG A 60 -10.79 11.64 9.33
N SER A 61 -11.99 12.15 9.58
CA SER A 61 -12.23 13.19 10.60
C SER A 61 -12.02 12.69 12.03
N GLU A 62 -12.06 11.40 12.25
CA GLU A 62 -11.86 10.77 13.57
C GLU A 62 -10.37 10.45 13.85
N LEU A 63 -9.48 10.65 12.86
CA LEU A 63 -8.05 10.39 13.05
C LEU A 63 -7.38 11.45 13.92
N PRO A 64 -6.45 11.05 14.82
CA PRO A 64 -5.59 11.96 15.54
C PRO A 64 -4.77 12.86 14.59
N GLU A 65 -4.47 14.07 15.03
CA GLU A 65 -3.72 15.05 14.22
C GLU A 65 -2.31 14.56 13.85
N GLU A 66 -1.69 13.79 14.71
CA GLU A 66 -0.37 13.18 14.48
C GLU A 66 -0.42 12.22 13.27
N VAL A 67 -1.46 11.40 13.20
CA VAL A 67 -1.67 10.47 12.07
C VAL A 67 -1.95 11.24 10.78
N LEU A 68 -2.76 12.31 10.86
CA LEU A 68 -3.01 13.19 9.71
C LEU A 68 -1.74 13.89 9.23
N ALA A 69 -0.85 14.28 10.15
CA ALA A 69 0.46 14.86 9.82
C ALA A 69 1.35 13.86 9.09
N ASP A 70 1.41 12.60 9.55
CA ASP A 70 2.18 11.55 8.89
C ASP A 70 1.63 11.21 7.51
N LEU A 71 0.31 11.17 7.34
CA LEU A 71 -0.32 10.98 6.02
C LEU A 71 0.00 12.13 5.06
N ARG A 72 -0.01 13.38 5.55
CA ARG A 72 0.39 14.55 4.74
C ARG A 72 1.85 14.48 4.33
N TYR A 73 2.73 14.12 5.27
CA TYR A 73 4.16 13.96 5.01
C TYR A 73 4.40 12.86 3.95
N HIS A 74 3.77 11.71 4.12
CA HIS A 74 3.84 10.60 3.16
C HIS A 74 3.40 11.05 1.75
N SER A 75 2.26 11.73 1.64
CA SER A 75 1.75 12.24 0.38
C SER A 75 2.71 13.26 -0.26
N ALA A 76 3.22 14.20 0.52
CA ALA A 76 4.18 15.21 0.04
C ALA A 76 5.51 14.59 -0.40
N TYR A 77 5.99 13.56 0.32
CA TYR A 77 7.20 12.84 -0.04
C TYR A 77 7.06 12.16 -1.42
N TRP A 78 5.96 11.47 -1.66
CA TRP A 78 5.78 10.74 -2.92
C TRP A 78 5.43 11.66 -4.10
N SER A 79 4.70 12.77 -3.86
CA SER A 79 4.33 13.71 -4.92
C SER A 79 5.54 14.34 -5.63
N GLN A 80 6.68 14.46 -4.96
CA GLN A 80 7.90 14.98 -5.59
C GLN A 80 8.46 14.05 -6.68
N PHE A 81 8.07 12.78 -6.68
CA PHE A 81 8.52 11.79 -7.67
C PHE A 81 7.51 11.56 -8.81
N GLU A 82 6.31 12.13 -8.73
CA GLU A 82 5.25 11.89 -9.72
C GLU A 82 5.50 12.56 -11.09
N GLY A 83 6.40 13.53 -11.19
CA GLY A 83 6.54 14.38 -12.38
C GLY A 83 7.53 13.90 -13.46
N LEU A 84 8.59 13.20 -13.12
CA LEU A 84 9.72 12.92 -14.03
C LEU A 84 9.87 11.44 -14.44
N THR A 85 9.33 10.51 -13.68
CA THR A 85 9.55 9.07 -13.86
C THR A 85 8.29 8.29 -14.21
N ALA A 86 7.11 8.90 -14.07
CA ALA A 86 5.84 8.18 -14.12
C ALA A 86 5.55 7.47 -15.47
N THR A 87 5.95 8.08 -16.59
CA THR A 87 5.61 7.53 -17.92
C THR A 87 6.58 6.43 -18.38
N VAL A 88 7.88 6.65 -18.18
CA VAL A 88 8.92 5.69 -18.63
C VAL A 88 9.03 4.52 -17.65
N SER A 89 9.02 4.81 -16.36
CA SER A 89 9.09 3.80 -15.31
C SER A 89 7.87 2.87 -15.33
N LYS A 90 6.66 3.41 -15.51
CA LYS A 90 5.43 2.63 -15.55
C LYS A 90 5.40 1.58 -16.67
N SER A 91 5.86 1.95 -17.87
CA SER A 91 5.91 1.02 -19.01
C SER A 91 6.95 -0.08 -18.83
N ILE A 92 8.14 0.27 -18.31
CA ILE A 92 9.20 -0.71 -18.04
C ILE A 92 8.78 -1.66 -16.92
N TYR A 93 8.17 -1.12 -15.87
CA TYR A 93 7.72 -1.89 -14.71
C TYR A 93 6.57 -2.85 -15.07
N ASP A 94 5.58 -2.40 -15.85
CA ASP A 94 4.49 -3.25 -16.33
C ASP A 94 5.00 -4.40 -17.19
N THR A 95 5.96 -4.11 -18.07
CA THR A 95 6.60 -5.13 -18.93
C THR A 95 7.37 -6.15 -18.10
N ALA A 96 8.11 -5.69 -17.08
CA ALA A 96 8.84 -6.57 -16.18
C ALA A 96 7.89 -7.46 -15.36
N LEU A 97 6.84 -6.89 -14.75
CA LEU A 97 5.84 -7.63 -13.98
C LEU A 97 5.17 -8.73 -14.83
N ARG A 98 4.80 -8.42 -16.07
CA ARG A 98 4.21 -9.41 -16.99
C ARG A 98 5.20 -10.52 -17.34
N SER A 99 6.48 -10.20 -17.52
CA SER A 99 7.53 -11.19 -17.81
C SER A 99 7.79 -12.15 -16.64
N TYR A 100 7.51 -11.71 -15.40
CA TYR A 100 7.57 -12.53 -14.19
C TYR A 100 6.27 -13.29 -13.86
N GLY A 101 5.32 -13.34 -14.81
CA GLY A 101 4.09 -14.13 -14.66
C GLY A 101 2.92 -13.41 -13.99
N GLN A 102 3.02 -12.11 -13.73
CA GLN A 102 1.88 -11.31 -13.31
C GLN A 102 1.07 -10.88 -14.54
N SER A 103 0.05 -11.67 -14.89
CA SER A 103 -0.82 -11.42 -16.05
C SER A 103 -1.54 -10.07 -15.97
N ASP A 104 -1.80 -9.57 -14.76
CA ASP A 104 -2.60 -8.36 -14.52
C ASP A 104 -1.74 -7.08 -14.48
N GLY A 105 -0.40 -7.20 -14.46
CA GLY A 105 0.52 -6.05 -14.44
C GLY A 105 0.20 -5.07 -13.31
N ILE A 106 0.15 -3.77 -13.65
CA ILE A 106 -0.18 -2.69 -12.69
C ILE A 106 -1.65 -2.72 -12.22
N GLN A 107 -2.55 -3.43 -12.88
CA GLN A 107 -3.96 -3.53 -12.47
C GLN A 107 -4.19 -4.36 -11.21
N SER A 108 -3.18 -5.10 -10.76
CA SER A 108 -3.21 -5.89 -9.53
C SER A 108 -3.30 -5.08 -8.22
N TYR A 109 -3.35 -3.74 -8.29
CA TYR A 109 -3.38 -2.87 -7.10
C TYR A 109 -4.59 -3.07 -6.16
N GLY A 110 -5.64 -3.80 -6.58
CA GLY A 110 -6.76 -4.19 -5.72
C GLY A 110 -6.45 -5.34 -4.78
N THR A 111 -5.52 -6.22 -5.16
CA THR A 111 -5.28 -7.50 -4.48
C THR A 111 -4.85 -7.34 -3.02
N VAL A 112 -4.04 -6.32 -2.66
CA VAL A 112 -3.67 -6.08 -1.26
C VAL A 112 -4.89 -5.78 -0.39
N VAL A 113 -5.86 -5.04 -0.91
CA VAL A 113 -7.12 -4.71 -0.21
C VAL A 113 -7.94 -5.98 0.00
N ASP A 114 -8.08 -6.80 -1.03
CA ASP A 114 -8.81 -8.07 -0.96
C ASP A 114 -8.17 -9.03 0.05
N LEU A 115 -6.85 -9.12 0.05
CA LEU A 115 -6.10 -9.93 1.01
C LEU A 115 -6.25 -9.42 2.45
N LEU A 116 -6.21 -8.11 2.67
CA LEU A 116 -6.42 -7.51 3.99
C LEU A 116 -7.84 -7.77 4.51
N ILE A 117 -8.86 -7.58 3.66
CA ILE A 117 -10.27 -7.83 4.03
C ILE A 117 -10.51 -9.32 4.31
N ALA A 118 -9.85 -10.21 3.60
CA ALA A 118 -10.01 -11.66 3.80
C ALA A 118 -9.27 -12.16 5.06
N TYR A 119 -8.24 -11.47 5.50
CA TYR A 119 -7.40 -11.89 6.62
C TYR A 119 -7.90 -11.36 7.97
N TYR A 120 -8.47 -10.15 8.02
CA TYR A 120 -8.96 -9.47 9.23
C TYR A 120 -10.50 -9.39 9.27
#